data_95b54e352008d67df0a64a334194362b
#
_entry.id   95b54e352008d67df0a64a334194362b
#
_cell.length_a   1.000
_cell.length_b   1.000
_cell.length_c   1.000
_cell.angle_alpha   90.00
_cell.angle_beta   90.00
_cell.angle_gamma   90.00
#
_symmetry.space_group_name_H-M   'P 1'
#
loop_
_entity.id
_entity.type
_entity.pdbx_description
1 polymer ?
#
loop_
_entity_poly.entity_id
_entity_poly.type
_entity_poly.pdbx_seq_one_letter_code
_entity_poly.pdbx_strand_id
1 'polypeptide(L)'
;EGEGSEDSENDLFHLTAGDTEVLAKQVIFATGFSDVRPDPPLPRTGRGLHWCLHCDAYMFVDEPVFVMGTGEATAHVAMIMLNFTPEVDILTRGEEIEWSEGTDEQVRAHPIDIVEEELAGMNKRDDGWLESLEFEDGSRREYRGGFPMYGSDYNNELAASLGCDTNDDGTVAVDDHGRTSVGGVYAVGDLIAGHNQIPVAMGEGAKAGISIHYDIRKFPMSKEEIEAAGGEISAEDVPAIGEELRTQAREHAGKAGEAGTSEAAGDD
;
A
#
# COMPACT_ATOMS: atom_id res chain seq x y z
N GLU A 1 -29.62 24.24 16.21
CA GLU A 1 -30.50 23.05 16.42
C GLU A 1 -29.70 21.83 15.97
N GLY A 2 -28.99 21.22 16.87
CA GLY A 2 -28.27 19.97 16.69
C GLY A 2 -28.74 19.04 17.79
N GLU A 3 -29.85 18.34 17.53
CA GLU A 3 -30.25 17.20 18.34
C GLU A 3 -29.10 16.21 18.38
N GLY A 4 -28.63 15.89 19.59
CA GLY A 4 -27.73 14.79 19.82
C GLY A 4 -28.46 13.50 19.44
N SER A 5 -28.29 13.05 18.20
CA SER A 5 -28.77 11.75 17.80
C SER A 5 -27.98 10.71 18.59
N GLU A 6 -28.64 9.95 19.45
CA GLU A 6 -28.17 8.61 19.80
C GLU A 6 -27.89 7.91 18.47
N ASP A 7 -26.65 7.43 18.29
CA ASP A 7 -26.25 6.69 17.09
C ASP A 7 -27.26 5.55 16.89
N SER A 8 -28.13 5.66 15.90
CA SER A 8 -29.05 4.59 15.59
C SER A 8 -28.25 3.42 14.98
N GLU A 9 -28.67 2.18 15.19
CA GLU A 9 -28.03 1.01 14.54
C GLU A 9 -27.95 1.16 13.02
N ASN A 10 -28.77 2.03 12.42
CA ASN A 10 -28.78 2.36 11.01
C ASN A 10 -27.60 3.25 10.55
N ASP A 11 -26.83 3.83 11.47
CA ASP A 11 -25.69 4.71 11.15
C ASP A 11 -24.34 3.98 11.28
N LEU A 12 -24.37 2.66 11.49
CA LEU A 12 -23.18 1.84 11.66
C LEU A 12 -22.90 1.00 10.40
N PHE A 13 -21.61 0.81 10.11
CA PHE A 13 -21.17 -0.16 9.12
C PHE A 13 -21.29 -1.57 9.70
N HIS A 14 -21.91 -2.48 8.94
CA HIS A 14 -22.00 -3.89 9.28
C HIS A 14 -20.93 -4.66 8.50
N LEU A 15 -19.99 -5.26 9.22
CA LEU A 15 -18.92 -6.06 8.63
C LEU A 15 -19.09 -7.52 9.03
N THR A 16 -18.91 -8.41 8.07
CA THR A 16 -18.94 -9.87 8.29
C THR A 16 -17.61 -10.48 7.87
N ALA A 17 -16.98 -11.22 8.75
CA ALA A 17 -15.74 -11.95 8.49
C ALA A 17 -15.90 -13.40 8.95
N GLY A 18 -16.22 -14.30 8.03
CA GLY A 18 -16.64 -15.66 8.35
C GLY A 18 -17.89 -15.66 9.22
N ASP A 19 -17.79 -16.19 10.44
CA ASP A 19 -18.90 -16.23 11.41
C ASP A 19 -18.91 -15.01 12.37
N THR A 20 -18.01 -14.04 12.17
CA THR A 20 -17.92 -12.88 13.04
C THR A 20 -18.61 -11.68 12.41
N GLU A 21 -19.51 -11.05 13.16
CA GLU A 21 -20.14 -9.79 12.79
C GLU A 21 -19.58 -8.65 13.65
N VAL A 22 -19.29 -7.52 13.02
CA VAL A 22 -18.76 -6.31 13.66
C VAL A 22 -19.57 -5.10 13.22
N LEU A 23 -19.99 -4.28 14.19
CA LEU A 23 -20.59 -2.98 13.95
C LEU A 23 -19.52 -1.90 14.16
N ALA A 24 -19.31 -1.03 13.16
CA ALA A 24 -18.29 0.01 13.21
C ALA A 24 -18.84 1.38 12.81
N LYS A 25 -18.42 2.44 13.52
CA LYS A 25 -18.74 3.83 13.16
C LYS A 25 -17.88 4.34 12.00
N GLN A 26 -16.68 3.79 11.87
CA GLN A 26 -15.69 4.17 10.86
C GLN A 26 -15.02 2.92 10.31
N VAL A 27 -14.68 2.96 9.04
CA VAL A 27 -13.98 1.86 8.34
C VAL A 27 -12.74 2.43 7.65
N ILE A 28 -11.62 1.73 7.75
CA ILE A 28 -10.40 2.03 6.99
C ILE A 28 -10.10 0.88 6.04
N PHE A 29 -9.99 1.17 4.76
CA PHE A 29 -9.47 0.25 3.77
C PHE A 29 -7.96 0.43 3.61
N ALA A 30 -7.20 -0.63 3.83
CA ALA A 30 -5.75 -0.72 3.65
C ALA A 30 -5.40 -2.01 2.88
N THR A 31 -6.20 -2.32 1.87
CA THR A 31 -6.16 -3.58 1.12
C THR A 31 -5.07 -3.63 0.05
N GLY A 32 -4.50 -2.46 -0.29
CA GLY A 32 -3.40 -2.34 -1.24
C GLY A 32 -3.75 -2.79 -2.65
N PHE A 33 -2.76 -3.37 -3.34
CA PHE A 33 -2.89 -3.88 -4.70
C PHE A 33 -2.14 -5.21 -4.87
N SER A 34 -2.31 -5.82 -6.02
CA SER A 34 -1.52 -6.95 -6.51
C SER A 34 -0.81 -6.55 -7.79
N ASP A 35 0.51 -6.84 -7.89
CA ASP A 35 1.24 -6.63 -9.13
C ASP A 35 0.69 -7.54 -10.23
N VAL A 36 0.44 -6.97 -11.42
CA VAL A 36 0.14 -7.75 -12.62
C VAL A 36 1.37 -8.52 -13.03
N ARG A 37 1.23 -9.85 -13.10
CA ARG A 37 2.34 -10.75 -13.37
C ARG A 37 2.46 -11.08 -14.84
N PRO A 38 3.68 -11.30 -15.36
CA PRO A 38 3.85 -11.80 -16.71
C PRO A 38 3.24 -13.20 -16.87
N ASP A 39 2.73 -13.49 -18.07
CA ASP A 39 2.29 -14.81 -18.49
C ASP A 39 3.16 -15.29 -19.67
N PRO A 40 3.82 -16.45 -19.61
CA PRO A 40 3.86 -17.39 -18.49
C PRO A 40 4.53 -16.82 -17.24
N PRO A 41 4.14 -17.32 -16.05
CA PRO A 41 4.69 -16.82 -14.80
C PRO A 41 6.17 -17.16 -14.69
N LEU A 42 7.00 -16.14 -14.59
CA LEU A 42 8.42 -16.27 -14.32
C LEU A 42 8.65 -16.56 -12.83
N PRO A 43 9.74 -17.23 -12.45
CA PRO A 43 9.96 -17.64 -11.09
C PRO A 43 10.33 -16.47 -10.20
N ARG A 44 9.78 -16.52 -9.07
CA ARG A 44 10.17 -15.95 -7.79
C ARG A 44 10.46 -14.46 -7.77
N THR A 45 9.51 -13.74 -7.23
CA THR A 45 9.75 -12.46 -6.56
C THR A 45 10.99 -12.57 -5.67
N GLY A 46 11.93 -11.62 -5.84
CA GLY A 46 13.16 -11.53 -5.05
C GLY A 46 14.30 -12.46 -5.48
N ARG A 47 14.15 -13.23 -6.58
CA ARG A 47 15.24 -14.04 -7.16
C ARG A 47 15.28 -14.07 -8.69
N GLY A 48 14.67 -13.09 -9.32
CA GLY A 48 14.59 -12.96 -10.77
C GLY A 48 13.61 -11.88 -11.18
N LEU A 49 12.48 -11.75 -10.46
CA LEU A 49 11.53 -10.69 -10.68
C LEU A 49 11.43 -9.78 -9.45
N HIS A 50 11.47 -8.50 -9.70
CA HIS A 50 11.43 -7.43 -8.72
C HIS A 50 10.46 -6.35 -9.19
N TRP A 51 9.62 -5.84 -8.31
CA TRP A 51 8.60 -4.83 -8.66
C TRP A 51 8.92 -3.44 -8.13
N CYS A 52 9.83 -3.34 -7.17
CA CYS A 52 10.19 -2.09 -6.55
C CYS A 52 11.60 -1.65 -6.96
N LEU A 53 11.69 -0.73 -7.91
CA LEU A 53 12.97 -0.16 -8.34
C LEU A 53 13.75 0.45 -7.15
N HIS A 54 13.08 1.26 -6.33
CA HIS A 54 13.72 1.92 -5.18
C HIS A 54 14.21 0.96 -4.09
N CYS A 55 13.62 -0.26 -4.03
CA CYS A 55 13.99 -1.28 -3.07
C CYS A 55 15.20 -2.09 -3.54
N ASP A 56 15.23 -2.44 -4.84
CA ASP A 56 16.02 -3.56 -5.32
C ASP A 56 17.06 -3.18 -6.38
N ALA A 57 17.04 -1.96 -6.96
CA ALA A 57 17.98 -1.58 -8.04
C ALA A 57 19.45 -1.79 -7.68
N TYR A 58 19.83 -1.54 -6.42
CA TYR A 58 21.20 -1.74 -5.93
C TYR A 58 21.67 -3.20 -5.93
N MET A 59 20.76 -4.16 -6.05
CA MET A 59 21.10 -5.58 -6.16
C MET A 59 21.69 -5.94 -7.54
N PHE A 60 21.53 -5.04 -8.50
CA PHE A 60 21.87 -5.25 -9.90
C PHE A 60 23.00 -4.34 -10.41
N VAL A 61 23.84 -3.83 -9.51
CA VAL A 61 25.00 -3.04 -9.89
C VAL A 61 25.96 -3.94 -10.70
N ASP A 62 26.30 -3.48 -11.93
CA ASP A 62 27.15 -4.21 -12.90
C ASP A 62 26.63 -5.60 -13.30
N GLU A 63 25.31 -5.85 -13.18
CA GLU A 63 24.67 -7.10 -13.57
C GLU A 63 23.69 -6.90 -14.71
N PRO A 64 23.55 -7.87 -15.65
CA PRO A 64 22.58 -7.75 -16.74
C PRO A 64 21.15 -7.87 -16.21
N VAL A 65 20.30 -6.93 -16.62
CA VAL A 65 18.90 -6.85 -16.20
C VAL A 65 17.97 -6.62 -17.38
N PHE A 66 16.71 -6.99 -17.18
CA PHE A 66 15.64 -6.62 -18.11
C PHE A 66 14.55 -5.81 -17.42
N VAL A 67 13.83 -5.02 -18.22
CA VAL A 67 12.57 -4.40 -17.83
C VAL A 67 11.51 -4.88 -18.81
N MET A 68 10.39 -5.39 -18.30
CA MET A 68 9.39 -6.08 -19.11
C MET A 68 8.08 -5.29 -19.15
N GLY A 69 7.55 -5.08 -20.36
CA GLY A 69 6.32 -4.34 -20.62
C GLY A 69 6.46 -3.35 -21.76
N THR A 70 5.43 -2.55 -22.02
CA THR A 70 5.32 -1.67 -23.19
C THR A 70 4.96 -0.22 -22.83
N GLY A 71 4.59 0.07 -21.58
CA GLY A 71 4.14 1.39 -21.16
C GLY A 71 5.26 2.35 -20.72
N GLU A 72 4.90 3.59 -20.43
CA GLU A 72 5.84 4.65 -19.98
C GLU A 72 6.69 4.22 -18.77
N ALA A 73 6.11 3.47 -17.82
CA ALA A 73 6.84 2.97 -16.66
C ALA A 73 7.99 2.04 -17.05
N THR A 74 7.80 1.19 -18.06
CA THR A 74 8.83 0.29 -18.59
C THR A 74 10.02 1.07 -19.12
N ALA A 75 9.76 2.06 -19.98
CA ALA A 75 10.79 2.91 -20.57
C ALA A 75 11.58 3.69 -19.50
N HIS A 76 10.87 4.31 -18.57
CA HIS A 76 11.48 5.09 -17.49
C HIS A 76 12.33 4.22 -16.56
N VAL A 77 11.83 3.05 -16.16
CA VAL A 77 12.58 2.12 -15.30
C VAL A 77 13.82 1.63 -15.99
N ALA A 78 13.75 1.29 -17.30
CA ALA A 78 14.91 0.85 -18.07
C ALA A 78 16.00 1.95 -18.14
N MET A 79 15.62 3.19 -18.44
CA MET A 79 16.56 4.31 -18.46
C MET A 79 17.16 4.60 -17.08
N ILE A 80 16.38 4.48 -16.00
CA ILE A 80 16.87 4.66 -14.62
C ILE A 80 17.87 3.56 -14.26
N MET A 81 17.62 2.32 -14.68
CA MET A 81 18.53 1.19 -14.40
C MET A 81 19.92 1.40 -14.98
N LEU A 82 20.10 2.19 -16.02
CA LEU A 82 21.43 2.56 -16.53
C LEU A 82 22.33 3.31 -15.53
N ASN A 83 21.77 3.83 -14.44
CA ASN A 83 22.56 4.37 -13.33
C ASN A 83 23.21 3.27 -12.48
N PHE A 84 22.81 2.02 -12.63
CA PHE A 84 23.26 0.88 -11.83
C PHE A 84 24.06 -0.12 -12.66
N THR A 85 23.69 -0.32 -13.92
CA THR A 85 24.33 -1.27 -14.83
C THR A 85 24.26 -0.76 -16.27
N PRO A 86 25.31 -1.00 -17.11
CA PRO A 86 25.25 -0.69 -18.53
C PRO A 86 24.48 -1.73 -19.36
N GLU A 87 24.10 -2.86 -18.78
CA GLU A 87 23.48 -4.00 -19.45
C GLU A 87 21.98 -4.06 -19.12
N VAL A 88 21.18 -3.29 -19.88
CA VAL A 88 19.73 -3.17 -19.68
C VAL A 88 19.02 -3.47 -20.99
N ASP A 89 18.11 -4.43 -20.97
CA ASP A 89 17.20 -4.74 -22.08
C ASP A 89 15.76 -4.42 -21.71
N ILE A 90 14.95 -3.99 -22.70
CA ILE A 90 13.49 -3.93 -22.60
C ILE A 90 12.93 -5.16 -23.33
N LEU A 91 12.04 -5.90 -22.66
CA LEU A 91 11.35 -7.06 -23.23
C LEU A 91 9.89 -6.70 -23.46
N THR A 92 9.49 -6.53 -24.74
CA THR A 92 8.11 -6.21 -25.12
C THR A 92 7.26 -7.45 -25.36
N ARG A 93 7.87 -8.61 -25.59
CA ARG A 93 7.21 -9.90 -25.81
C ARG A 93 6.23 -9.86 -27.02
N GLY A 94 6.61 -9.20 -28.08
CA GLY A 94 5.78 -9.07 -29.26
C GLY A 94 4.61 -8.08 -29.14
N GLU A 95 4.42 -7.45 -27.99
CA GLU A 95 3.40 -6.44 -27.77
C GLU A 95 3.82 -5.08 -28.39
N GLU A 96 2.83 -4.30 -28.83
CA GLU A 96 3.09 -2.96 -29.37
C GLU A 96 3.51 -2.00 -28.25
N ILE A 97 4.50 -1.16 -28.55
CA ILE A 97 4.99 -0.12 -27.65
C ILE A 97 3.90 0.94 -27.45
N GLU A 98 3.61 1.25 -26.20
CA GLU A 98 2.57 2.20 -25.78
C GLU A 98 3.12 3.50 -25.18
N TRP A 99 4.46 3.60 -24.93
CA TRP A 99 5.04 4.86 -24.46
C TRP A 99 5.06 5.92 -25.57
N SER A 100 5.17 7.20 -25.18
CA SER A 100 5.11 8.34 -26.09
C SER A 100 6.30 8.37 -27.07
N GLU A 101 6.12 9.05 -28.22
CA GLU A 101 7.18 9.25 -29.20
C GLU A 101 8.42 9.91 -28.59
N GLY A 102 8.24 10.91 -27.69
CA GLY A 102 9.36 11.56 -27.01
C GLY A 102 10.11 10.62 -26.05
N THR A 103 9.43 9.68 -25.45
CA THR A 103 10.03 8.63 -24.62
C THR A 103 10.76 7.60 -25.49
N ASP A 104 10.20 7.23 -26.64
CA ASP A 104 10.85 6.32 -27.61
C ASP A 104 12.18 6.90 -28.13
N GLU A 105 12.20 8.18 -28.48
CA GLU A 105 13.43 8.86 -28.88
C GLU A 105 14.50 8.79 -27.77
N GLN A 106 14.11 8.97 -26.53
CA GLN A 106 15.03 8.88 -25.39
C GLN A 106 15.55 7.45 -25.19
N VAL A 107 14.66 6.45 -25.18
CA VAL A 107 15.05 5.04 -25.02
C VAL A 107 16.05 4.65 -26.10
N ARG A 108 15.77 4.96 -27.38
CA ARG A 108 16.66 4.62 -28.51
C ARG A 108 17.97 5.40 -28.53
N ALA A 109 18.04 6.53 -27.84
CA ALA A 109 19.27 7.30 -27.65
C ALA A 109 20.19 6.71 -26.57
N HIS A 110 19.66 5.84 -25.70
CA HIS A 110 20.39 5.17 -24.65
C HIS A 110 20.88 3.76 -25.11
N PRO A 111 21.89 3.19 -24.47
CA PRO A 111 22.36 1.84 -24.76
C PRO A 111 21.41 0.77 -24.18
N ILE A 112 20.18 0.74 -24.67
CA ILE A 112 19.12 -0.19 -24.26
C ILE A 112 18.71 -0.99 -25.50
N ASP A 113 18.80 -2.31 -25.43
CA ASP A 113 18.25 -3.19 -26.45
C ASP A 113 16.75 -3.39 -26.22
N ILE A 114 15.94 -3.27 -27.28
CA ILE A 114 14.52 -3.64 -27.26
C ILE A 114 14.41 -5.02 -27.88
N VAL A 115 13.99 -5.99 -27.08
CA VAL A 115 13.82 -7.39 -27.45
C VAL A 115 12.31 -7.64 -27.61
N GLU A 116 11.92 -7.90 -28.86
CA GLU A 116 10.49 -8.05 -29.21
C GLU A 116 10.04 -9.52 -29.16
N GLU A 117 10.98 -10.47 -29.12
CA GLU A 117 10.71 -11.90 -29.15
C GLU A 117 9.93 -12.34 -27.90
N GLU A 118 8.98 -13.27 -28.12
CA GLU A 118 8.25 -13.94 -27.05
C GLU A 118 9.14 -14.85 -26.23
N LEU A 119 8.81 -15.01 -24.95
CA LEU A 119 9.52 -15.90 -24.04
C LEU A 119 9.10 -17.35 -24.26
N ALA A 120 10.07 -18.22 -24.54
CA ALA A 120 9.90 -19.66 -24.61
C ALA A 120 10.17 -20.36 -23.27
N GLY A 121 11.04 -19.77 -22.43
CA GLY A 121 11.41 -20.38 -21.16
C GLY A 121 12.42 -19.57 -20.38
N MET A 122 12.87 -20.16 -19.28
CA MET A 122 13.89 -19.61 -18.43
C MET A 122 14.70 -20.67 -17.72
N ASN A 123 15.90 -20.30 -17.39
CA ASN A 123 16.82 -21.14 -16.61
C ASN A 123 17.12 -20.47 -15.28
N LYS A 124 17.37 -21.26 -14.29
CA LYS A 124 17.75 -20.83 -12.95
C LYS A 124 19.04 -21.50 -12.50
N ARG A 125 19.81 -20.78 -11.73
CA ARG A 125 21.02 -21.28 -11.06
C ARG A 125 20.63 -22.26 -9.93
N ASP A 126 21.59 -23.00 -9.42
CA ASP A 126 21.40 -23.97 -8.32
C ASP A 126 20.88 -23.31 -7.03
N ASP A 127 21.23 -22.05 -6.80
CA ASP A 127 20.75 -21.23 -5.67
C ASP A 127 19.32 -20.70 -5.86
N GLY A 128 18.72 -20.97 -7.04
CA GLY A 128 17.37 -20.61 -7.41
C GLY A 128 17.20 -19.19 -7.95
N TRP A 129 18.28 -18.44 -8.16
CA TRP A 129 18.25 -17.18 -8.89
C TRP A 129 18.05 -17.40 -10.39
N LEU A 130 17.49 -16.38 -11.07
CA LEU A 130 17.45 -16.34 -12.54
C LEU A 130 18.86 -16.45 -13.11
N GLU A 131 19.02 -17.22 -14.16
CA GLU A 131 20.24 -17.35 -14.93
C GLU A 131 20.08 -16.77 -16.32
N SER A 132 19.00 -17.11 -17.01
CA SER A 132 18.75 -16.66 -18.38
C SER A 132 17.29 -16.82 -18.78
N LEU A 133 16.90 -16.08 -19.79
CA LEU A 133 15.66 -16.24 -20.53
C LEU A 133 15.92 -16.88 -21.88
N GLU A 134 15.02 -17.73 -22.33
CA GLU A 134 14.98 -18.35 -23.67
C GLU A 134 13.82 -17.72 -24.44
N PHE A 135 14.05 -17.45 -25.73
CA PHE A 135 13.08 -16.82 -26.61
C PHE A 135 12.59 -17.81 -27.69
N GLU A 136 11.43 -17.54 -28.29
CA GLU A 136 10.83 -18.43 -29.29
C GLU A 136 11.66 -18.57 -30.56
N ASP A 137 12.49 -17.57 -30.89
CA ASP A 137 13.45 -17.64 -32.01
C ASP A 137 14.65 -18.58 -31.72
N GLY A 138 14.72 -19.17 -30.53
CA GLY A 138 15.79 -20.02 -30.04
C GLY A 138 17.00 -19.28 -29.47
N SER A 139 16.96 -17.96 -29.40
CA SER A 139 17.99 -17.18 -28.75
C SER A 139 17.90 -17.32 -27.22
N ARG A 140 19.02 -17.00 -26.54
CA ARG A 140 19.12 -17.00 -25.08
C ARG A 140 19.89 -15.77 -24.65
N ARG A 141 19.40 -15.11 -23.60
CA ARG A 141 20.10 -13.99 -22.94
C ARG A 141 20.23 -14.28 -21.43
N GLU A 142 21.41 -13.96 -20.90
CA GLU A 142 21.68 -14.10 -19.47
C GLU A 142 21.20 -12.84 -18.75
N TYR A 143 20.49 -13.03 -17.65
CA TYR A 143 20.03 -11.94 -16.78
C TYR A 143 20.16 -12.34 -15.32
N ARG A 144 20.54 -11.37 -14.47
CA ARG A 144 20.49 -11.54 -13.02
C ARG A 144 19.08 -11.41 -12.49
N GLY A 145 18.27 -10.60 -13.12
CA GLY A 145 16.86 -10.37 -12.82
C GLY A 145 16.28 -9.25 -13.65
N GLY A 146 15.07 -8.85 -13.30
CA GLY A 146 14.40 -7.75 -14.00
C GLY A 146 13.13 -7.27 -13.31
N PHE A 147 12.54 -6.25 -13.91
CA PHE A 147 11.40 -5.51 -13.40
C PHE A 147 10.22 -5.60 -14.37
N PRO A 148 9.20 -6.43 -14.09
CA PRO A 148 7.95 -6.42 -14.85
C PRO A 148 7.16 -5.15 -14.53
N MET A 149 6.75 -4.40 -15.56
CA MET A 149 6.03 -3.12 -15.44
C MET A 149 4.65 -3.21 -16.13
N TYR A 150 3.85 -4.18 -15.73
CA TYR A 150 2.50 -4.42 -16.27
C TYR A 150 1.39 -3.70 -15.51
N GLY A 151 1.74 -2.91 -14.48
CA GLY A 151 0.78 -2.21 -13.64
C GLY A 151 0.34 -3.01 -12.41
N SER A 152 -0.73 -2.56 -11.81
CA SER A 152 -1.24 -3.05 -10.53
C SER A 152 -2.75 -3.18 -10.55
N ASP A 153 -3.27 -4.26 -9.97
CA ASP A 153 -4.67 -4.48 -9.70
C ASP A 153 -4.99 -4.06 -8.27
N TYR A 154 -5.72 -2.97 -8.10
CA TYR A 154 -6.06 -2.44 -6.78
C TYR A 154 -7.20 -3.22 -6.14
N ASN A 155 -7.03 -3.63 -4.88
CA ASN A 155 -8.04 -4.37 -4.11
C ASN A 155 -9.11 -3.41 -3.57
N ASN A 156 -9.81 -2.74 -4.47
CA ASN A 156 -10.76 -1.66 -4.19
C ASN A 156 -12.23 -2.09 -4.15
N GLU A 157 -12.55 -3.37 -4.41
CA GLU A 157 -13.91 -3.87 -4.61
C GLU A 157 -14.82 -3.59 -3.39
N LEU A 158 -14.29 -3.71 -2.17
CA LEU A 158 -15.05 -3.43 -0.96
C LEU A 158 -15.33 -1.93 -0.81
N ALA A 159 -14.37 -1.07 -1.09
CA ALA A 159 -14.56 0.38 -1.07
C ALA A 159 -15.57 0.81 -2.15
N ALA A 160 -15.44 0.28 -3.36
CA ALA A 160 -16.37 0.52 -4.46
C ALA A 160 -17.79 0.03 -4.13
N SER A 161 -17.92 -1.11 -3.44
CA SER A 161 -19.24 -1.63 -3.01
C SER A 161 -19.98 -0.72 -2.03
N LEU A 162 -19.24 0.08 -1.26
CA LEU A 162 -19.79 1.13 -0.39
C LEU A 162 -20.08 2.44 -1.14
N GLY A 163 -19.71 2.54 -2.42
CA GLY A 163 -19.91 3.74 -3.25
C GLY A 163 -18.76 4.76 -3.15
N CYS A 164 -17.58 4.35 -2.70
CA CYS A 164 -16.41 5.23 -2.73
C CYS A 164 -15.99 5.52 -4.18
N ASP A 165 -15.64 6.76 -4.46
CA ASP A 165 -15.11 7.16 -5.75
C ASP A 165 -13.70 6.58 -5.97
N THR A 166 -13.41 6.23 -7.23
CA THR A 166 -12.08 5.77 -7.66
C THR A 166 -11.52 6.70 -8.73
N ASN A 167 -10.19 6.79 -8.79
CA ASN A 167 -9.48 7.46 -9.87
C ASN A 167 -9.43 6.56 -11.13
N ASP A 168 -9.01 7.15 -12.26
CA ASP A 168 -8.95 6.44 -13.55
C ASP A 168 -7.97 5.24 -13.52
N ASP A 169 -6.98 5.26 -12.64
CA ASP A 169 -6.00 4.18 -12.45
C ASP A 169 -6.50 3.05 -11.52
N GLY A 170 -7.70 3.17 -10.96
CA GLY A 170 -8.31 2.20 -10.04
C GLY A 170 -7.99 2.44 -8.56
N THR A 171 -7.16 3.42 -8.20
CA THR A 171 -6.94 3.81 -6.80
C THR A 171 -8.20 4.43 -6.20
N VAL A 172 -8.42 4.29 -4.90
CA VAL A 172 -9.52 4.95 -4.19
C VAL A 172 -9.21 6.44 -4.03
N ALA A 173 -10.15 7.29 -4.42
CA ALA A 173 -10.03 8.74 -4.29
C ALA A 173 -10.21 9.17 -2.83
N VAL A 174 -9.25 9.93 -2.30
CA VAL A 174 -9.24 10.40 -0.91
C VAL A 174 -8.76 11.85 -0.81
N ASP A 175 -9.08 12.49 0.32
CA ASP A 175 -8.47 13.76 0.71
C ASP A 175 -7.10 13.58 1.39
N ASP A 176 -6.47 14.68 1.80
CA ASP A 176 -5.16 14.69 2.50
C ASP A 176 -5.17 13.93 3.84
N HIS A 177 -6.33 13.51 4.33
CA HIS A 177 -6.51 12.80 5.59
C HIS A 177 -6.96 11.35 5.39
N GLY A 178 -7.04 10.89 4.15
CA GLY A 178 -7.49 9.55 3.81
C GLY A 178 -9.02 9.39 3.79
N ARG A 179 -9.80 10.48 3.84
CA ARG A 179 -11.26 10.42 3.76
C ARG A 179 -11.67 10.15 2.31
N THR A 180 -12.55 9.18 2.13
CA THR A 180 -13.18 8.89 0.84
C THR A 180 -14.39 9.81 0.59
N SER A 181 -15.05 9.64 -0.55
CA SER A 181 -16.33 10.32 -0.86
C SER A 181 -17.50 9.85 0.03
N VAL A 182 -17.34 8.74 0.77
CA VAL A 182 -18.35 8.19 1.67
C VAL A 182 -18.01 8.54 3.11
N GLY A 183 -18.95 9.22 3.80
CA GLY A 183 -18.76 9.61 5.19
C GLY A 183 -18.48 8.42 6.10
N GLY A 184 -17.47 8.50 6.95
CA GLY A 184 -17.06 7.41 7.84
C GLY A 184 -16.17 6.34 7.19
N VAL A 185 -15.87 6.47 5.90
CA VAL A 185 -14.99 5.54 5.18
C VAL A 185 -13.68 6.23 4.80
N TYR A 186 -12.58 5.56 5.11
CA TYR A 186 -11.20 5.97 4.84
C TYR A 186 -10.49 4.95 3.98
N ALA A 187 -9.52 5.39 3.20
CA ALA A 187 -8.57 4.52 2.50
C ALA A 187 -7.15 5.05 2.66
N VAL A 188 -6.18 4.14 2.77
CA VAL A 188 -4.77 4.45 3.04
C VAL A 188 -3.83 3.44 2.39
N GLY A 189 -2.55 3.79 2.34
CA GLY A 189 -1.49 2.94 1.82
C GLY A 189 -1.62 2.71 0.32
N ASP A 190 -1.12 1.60 -0.14
CA ASP A 190 -1.02 1.28 -1.56
C ASP A 190 -2.37 1.13 -2.29
N LEU A 191 -3.48 1.38 -1.61
CA LEU A 191 -4.83 1.44 -2.19
C LEU A 191 -5.17 2.81 -2.77
N ILE A 192 -4.46 3.86 -2.36
CA ILE A 192 -4.68 5.24 -2.79
C ILE A 192 -3.56 5.73 -3.71
N ALA A 193 -3.80 6.81 -4.44
CA ALA A 193 -2.77 7.40 -5.29
C ALA A 193 -1.59 7.93 -4.45
N GLY A 194 -0.36 7.53 -4.78
CA GLY A 194 0.83 7.97 -4.05
C GLY A 194 2.06 7.13 -4.33
N HIS A 195 2.99 7.13 -3.39
CA HIS A 195 4.20 6.32 -3.45
C HIS A 195 4.02 5.05 -2.62
N ASN A 196 4.05 3.90 -3.28
CA ASN A 196 3.86 2.57 -2.71
C ASN A 196 5.10 2.13 -1.90
N GLN A 197 5.28 2.75 -0.75
CA GLN A 197 6.40 2.49 0.17
C GLN A 197 5.88 2.33 1.60
N ILE A 198 6.42 1.35 2.33
CA ILE A 198 6.02 1.07 3.72
C ILE A 198 5.97 2.33 4.61
N PRO A 199 7.00 3.21 4.63
CA PRO A 199 6.95 4.40 5.47
C PRO A 199 5.84 5.39 5.09
N VAL A 200 5.48 5.47 3.79
CA VAL A 200 4.38 6.30 3.29
C VAL A 200 3.06 5.76 3.78
N ALA A 201 2.80 4.47 3.55
CA ALA A 201 1.58 3.79 4.02
C ALA A 201 1.39 3.90 5.55
N MET A 202 2.47 3.78 6.33
CA MET A 202 2.44 3.99 7.78
C MET A 202 2.04 5.44 8.14
N GLY A 203 2.58 6.42 7.42
CA GLY A 203 2.25 7.84 7.62
C GLY A 203 0.79 8.15 7.30
N GLU A 204 0.27 7.60 6.21
CA GLU A 204 -1.12 7.74 5.79
C GLU A 204 -2.06 7.08 6.80
N GLY A 205 -1.75 5.86 7.24
CA GLY A 205 -2.50 5.19 8.30
C GLY A 205 -2.55 5.98 9.60
N ALA A 206 -1.43 6.59 10.01
CA ALA A 206 -1.38 7.47 11.18
C ALA A 206 -2.24 8.72 11.00
N LYS A 207 -2.22 9.37 9.83
CA LYS A 207 -3.05 10.53 9.51
C LYS A 207 -4.54 10.19 9.57
N ALA A 208 -4.95 9.09 8.93
CA ALA A 208 -6.32 8.62 8.95
C ALA A 208 -6.78 8.28 10.38
N GLY A 209 -5.97 7.56 11.15
CA GLY A 209 -6.29 7.23 12.54
C GLY A 209 -6.47 8.44 13.43
N ILE A 210 -5.63 9.49 13.26
CA ILE A 210 -5.80 10.78 13.96
C ILE A 210 -7.09 11.47 13.52
N SER A 211 -7.41 11.47 12.21
CA SER A 211 -8.63 12.07 11.69
C SER A 211 -9.86 11.39 12.25
N ILE A 212 -9.90 10.06 12.26
CA ILE A 212 -10.98 9.28 12.87
C ILE A 212 -11.13 9.62 14.35
N HIS A 213 -10.02 9.73 15.09
CA HIS A 213 -10.07 10.13 16.48
C HIS A 213 -10.75 11.49 16.66
N TYR A 214 -10.46 12.46 15.80
CA TYR A 214 -11.13 13.78 15.85
C TYR A 214 -12.60 13.70 15.48
N ASP A 215 -12.99 12.84 14.55
CA ASP A 215 -14.36 12.72 14.07
C ASP A 215 -15.28 12.00 15.08
N ILE A 216 -14.76 11.00 15.82
CA ILE A 216 -15.56 10.21 16.76
C ILE A 216 -15.47 10.65 18.22
N ARG A 217 -14.47 11.47 18.58
CA ARG A 217 -14.31 11.88 19.97
C ARG A 217 -15.44 12.84 20.36
N LYS A 218 -15.98 12.60 21.54
CA LYS A 218 -16.95 13.49 22.17
C LYS A 218 -16.34 14.04 23.46
N PHE A 219 -16.68 15.25 23.81
CA PHE A 219 -16.46 15.72 25.18
C PHE A 219 -17.41 14.94 26.09
N PRO A 220 -17.03 14.72 27.35
CA PRO A 220 -17.86 13.96 28.29
C PRO A 220 -19.27 14.50 28.44
N MET A 221 -19.41 15.81 28.34
CA MET A 221 -20.71 16.50 28.36
C MET A 221 -20.75 17.57 27.27
N SER A 222 -21.88 17.73 26.63
CA SER A 222 -22.13 18.82 25.69
C SER A 222 -22.28 20.15 26.44
N LYS A 223 -22.19 21.25 25.68
CA LYS A 223 -22.38 22.59 26.25
C LYS A 223 -23.79 22.75 26.84
N GLU A 224 -24.79 22.19 26.19
CA GLU A 224 -26.19 22.19 26.59
C GLU A 224 -26.40 21.41 27.90
N GLU A 225 -25.75 20.25 28.05
CA GLU A 225 -25.78 19.46 29.29
C GLU A 225 -25.12 20.19 30.46
N ILE A 226 -23.98 20.88 30.22
CA ILE A 226 -23.30 21.70 31.23
C ILE A 226 -24.17 22.86 31.65
N GLU A 227 -24.83 23.58 30.71
CA GLU A 227 -25.74 24.65 31.00
C GLU A 227 -26.98 24.18 31.77
N ALA A 228 -27.52 22.99 31.41
CA ALA A 228 -28.65 22.36 32.12
C ALA A 228 -28.28 21.95 33.54
N ALA A 229 -27.04 21.57 33.80
CA ALA A 229 -26.49 21.25 35.11
C ALA A 229 -26.14 22.52 35.96
N GLY A 230 -26.40 23.72 35.43
CA GLY A 230 -26.16 24.99 36.15
C GLY A 230 -24.80 25.60 35.88
N GLY A 231 -24.08 25.14 34.84
CA GLY A 231 -22.82 25.70 34.39
C GLY A 231 -21.57 25.22 35.15
N GLU A 232 -21.76 24.42 36.20
CA GLU A 232 -20.69 23.77 36.97
C GLU A 232 -20.91 22.27 36.99
N ILE A 233 -19.85 21.52 36.66
CA ILE A 233 -19.84 20.05 36.72
C ILE A 233 -18.72 19.59 37.65
N SER A 234 -19.05 18.60 38.48
CA SER A 234 -18.06 17.93 39.35
C SER A 234 -17.39 16.76 38.62
N ALA A 235 -16.29 16.26 39.14
CA ALA A 235 -15.64 15.05 38.60
C ALA A 235 -16.54 13.81 38.65
N GLU A 236 -17.57 13.82 39.52
CA GLU A 236 -18.52 12.72 39.68
C GLU A 236 -19.60 12.75 38.56
N ASP A 237 -19.86 13.93 37.99
CA ASP A 237 -20.84 14.12 36.91
C ASP A 237 -20.26 13.74 35.53
N VAL A 238 -18.93 13.63 35.42
CA VAL A 238 -18.26 13.30 34.14
C VAL A 238 -18.39 11.83 33.85
N PRO A 239 -19.00 11.44 32.72
CA PRO A 239 -19.12 10.04 32.35
C PRO A 239 -17.74 9.37 32.24
N ALA A 240 -17.55 8.28 32.93
CA ALA A 240 -16.33 7.48 32.85
C ALA A 240 -16.43 6.47 31.69
N ILE A 241 -15.27 6.10 31.15
CA ILE A 241 -15.19 4.95 30.23
C ILE A 241 -15.77 3.68 30.94
N GLY A 242 -16.35 2.78 30.15
CA GLY A 242 -16.92 1.54 30.69
C GLY A 242 -15.88 0.74 31.48
N GLU A 243 -16.35 0.00 32.48
CA GLU A 243 -15.48 -0.75 33.44
C GLU A 243 -14.57 -1.75 32.73
N GLU A 244 -15.03 -2.38 31.65
CA GLU A 244 -14.23 -3.30 30.86
C GLU A 244 -13.03 -2.61 30.19
N LEU A 245 -13.25 -1.47 29.49
CA LEU A 245 -12.19 -0.67 28.88
C LEU A 245 -11.24 -0.11 29.93
N ARG A 246 -11.76 0.29 31.08
CA ARG A 246 -10.94 0.77 32.22
C ARG A 246 -10.02 -0.31 32.75
N THR A 247 -10.52 -1.54 32.85
CA THR A 247 -9.75 -2.70 33.30
C THR A 247 -8.64 -3.02 32.31
N GLN A 248 -8.95 -3.10 31.01
CA GLN A 248 -7.96 -3.33 29.95
C GLN A 248 -6.89 -2.23 29.93
N ALA A 249 -7.27 -0.97 30.05
CA ALA A 249 -6.32 0.15 30.09
C ALA A 249 -5.38 0.08 31.29
N ARG A 250 -5.87 -0.29 32.48
CA ARG A 250 -5.05 -0.47 33.69
C ARG A 250 -4.08 -1.64 33.55
N GLU A 251 -4.54 -2.77 33.01
CA GLU A 251 -3.67 -3.94 32.77
C GLU A 251 -2.56 -3.59 31.79
N HIS A 252 -2.89 -2.88 30.70
CA HIS A 252 -1.92 -2.45 29.71
C HIS A 252 -0.89 -1.46 30.30
N ALA A 253 -1.33 -0.49 31.06
CA ALA A 253 -0.47 0.47 31.75
C ALA A 253 0.44 -0.20 32.78
N GLY A 254 -0.04 -1.20 33.53
CA GLY A 254 0.75 -1.99 34.47
C GLY A 254 1.86 -2.78 33.78
N LYS A 255 1.55 -3.47 32.69
CA LYS A 255 2.55 -4.20 31.89
C LYS A 255 3.62 -3.29 31.29
N ALA A 256 3.26 -2.09 30.85
CA ALA A 256 4.22 -1.11 30.33
C ALA A 256 5.18 -0.59 31.42
N GLY A 257 4.72 -0.49 32.67
CA GLY A 257 5.56 -0.09 33.82
C GLY A 257 6.58 -1.17 34.23
N GLU A 258 6.20 -2.44 34.16
CA GLU A 258 7.09 -3.57 34.52
C GLU A 258 8.21 -3.79 33.48
N ALA A 259 7.94 -3.58 32.18
CA ALA A 259 8.94 -3.71 31.13
C ALA A 259 10.04 -2.63 31.21
N GLY A 260 9.72 -1.43 31.70
CA GLY A 260 10.69 -0.33 31.83
C GLY A 260 11.61 -0.44 33.05
N THR A 261 11.29 -1.25 34.05
CA THR A 261 12.10 -1.39 35.29
C THR A 261 13.11 -2.54 35.25
N SER A 262 13.03 -3.46 34.26
CA SER A 262 13.94 -4.61 34.17
C SER A 262 15.25 -4.32 33.44
N GLU A 263 15.37 -3.21 32.69
CA GLU A 263 16.59 -2.87 31.95
C GLU A 263 17.54 -1.91 32.73
N ALA A 264 17.10 -1.36 33.85
CA ALA A 264 17.92 -0.43 34.62
C ALA A 264 18.71 -1.06 35.81
N ALA A 265 18.68 -2.40 35.96
CA ALA A 265 19.35 -3.09 37.06
C ALA A 265 20.45 -4.08 36.60
N GLY A 266 21.35 -3.62 35.77
CA GLY A 266 22.45 -4.47 35.31
C GLY A 266 23.56 -3.67 34.66
N ASP A 267 24.31 -2.89 35.44
CA ASP A 267 25.72 -2.60 35.23
C ASP A 267 26.22 -1.81 36.47
N ASP A 268 26.83 -2.54 37.37
CA ASP A 268 27.90 -2.07 38.28
C ASP A 268 29.06 -3.09 38.28
#